data_e87ceb94c9464897db2bc7eac7a5e335
#
_entry.id   e87ceb94c9464897db2bc7eac7a5e335
#
_cell.length_a   1.000
_cell.length_b   1.000
_cell.length_c   1.000
_cell.angle_alpha   90.00
_cell.angle_beta   90.00
_cell.angle_gamma   90.00
#
_symmetry.space_group_name_H-M   'P 1'
#
loop_
_entity.id
_entity.type
_entity.pdbx_description
1 polymer ?
#
loop_
_entity_poly.entity_id
_entity_poly.type
_entity_poly.pdbx_seq_one_letter_code
_entity_poly.pdbx_strand_id
1 'polypeptide(L)'
;MNARQRRGLLLLFASVLLALGAFAGVLAVINDVESKVGPETTAYELSEDVDPYEAVTADKLREVSIPERYVPDSAVLDLAEVEDRVAVGRLREGSLLQSDMLAARPELDPGQVEIAVMIDASTGVAGKIRPGATINMYAAYRIRQQGAQGNDEEDTAEIVRLMVNNAEVIEVGDLTEVEDDESNVTAAVPITFALDNTDAQRVTFAEAFAEQVRLALVAPGDEREIPEDERTYTIIGDILGDPHAELGGVLP
;
A
#
# COMPACT_ATOMS: atom_id res chain seq x y z
N MET A 1 -0.78 32.26 -83.32
CA MET A 1 0.12 31.89 -82.28
C MET A 1 1.49 31.52 -82.87
N ASN A 2 2.51 32.26 -82.43
CA ASN A 2 3.88 32.04 -82.93
C ASN A 2 4.49 30.72 -82.38
N ALA A 3 5.34 30.05 -83.11
CA ALA A 3 5.95 28.76 -82.71
C ALA A 3 6.70 28.87 -81.34
N ARG A 4 7.21 30.03 -81.02
CA ARG A 4 7.83 30.30 -79.68
C ARG A 4 6.83 30.30 -78.54
N GLN A 5 5.63 30.86 -78.75
CA GLN A 5 4.57 30.87 -77.72
C GLN A 5 4.03 29.44 -77.47
N ARG A 6 3.91 28.59 -78.46
CA ARG A 6 3.52 27.20 -78.32
C ARG A 6 4.53 26.39 -77.48
N ARG A 7 5.84 26.63 -77.73
CA ARG A 7 6.89 25.95 -76.94
C ARG A 7 6.90 26.43 -75.50
N GLY A 8 6.69 27.74 -75.25
CA GLY A 8 6.59 28.27 -73.90
C GLY A 8 5.40 27.73 -73.14
N LEU A 9 4.23 27.60 -73.78
CA LEU A 9 3.03 27.03 -73.21
C LEU A 9 3.21 25.53 -72.89
N LEU A 10 3.84 24.77 -73.78
CA LEU A 10 4.14 23.36 -73.52
C LEU A 10 5.13 23.17 -72.35
N LEU A 11 6.14 23.99 -72.25
CA LEU A 11 7.07 23.95 -71.12
C LEU A 11 6.41 24.32 -69.79
N LEU A 12 5.48 25.28 -69.83
CA LEU A 12 4.69 25.67 -68.64
C LEU A 12 3.79 24.51 -68.22
N PHE A 13 3.08 23.86 -69.13
CA PHE A 13 2.28 22.68 -68.82
C PHE A 13 3.13 21.53 -68.30
N ALA A 14 4.29 21.27 -68.90
CA ALA A 14 5.22 20.26 -68.45
C ALA A 14 5.74 20.55 -67.03
N SER A 15 6.09 21.79 -66.71
CA SER A 15 6.54 22.17 -65.35
C SER A 15 5.43 22.03 -64.33
N VAL A 16 4.18 22.39 -64.64
CA VAL A 16 3.03 22.22 -63.76
C VAL A 16 2.76 20.72 -63.54
N LEU A 17 2.81 19.90 -64.57
CA LEU A 17 2.64 18.44 -64.44
C LEU A 17 3.75 17.80 -63.58
N LEU A 18 5.01 18.25 -63.72
CA LEU A 18 6.12 17.79 -62.89
C LEU A 18 5.93 18.22 -61.46
N ALA A 19 5.51 19.46 -61.22
CA ALA A 19 5.23 19.96 -59.86
C ALA A 19 4.08 19.18 -59.19
N LEU A 20 2.97 18.89 -59.89
CA LEU A 20 1.89 18.09 -59.42
C LEU A 20 2.32 16.62 -59.16
N GLY A 21 3.14 16.06 -60.01
CA GLY A 21 3.69 14.72 -59.82
C GLY A 21 4.61 14.64 -58.62
N ALA A 22 5.47 15.64 -58.41
CA ALA A 22 6.31 15.73 -57.22
C ALA A 22 5.47 15.88 -55.95
N PHE A 23 4.47 16.76 -55.98
CA PHE A 23 3.55 16.95 -54.87
C PHE A 23 2.75 15.68 -54.52
N ALA A 24 2.21 15.01 -55.51
CA ALA A 24 1.53 13.72 -55.30
C ALA A 24 2.47 12.64 -54.76
N GLY A 25 3.73 12.62 -55.21
CA GLY A 25 4.75 11.73 -54.65
C GLY A 25 5.05 11.99 -53.19
N VAL A 26 5.17 13.25 -52.81
CA VAL A 26 5.38 13.63 -51.37
C VAL A 26 4.18 13.21 -50.54
N LEU A 27 2.94 13.50 -50.98
CA LEU A 27 1.73 13.06 -50.28
C LEU A 27 1.63 11.54 -50.14
N ALA A 28 2.00 10.81 -51.16
CA ALA A 28 2.01 9.35 -51.09
C ALA A 28 3.01 8.82 -50.06
N VAL A 29 4.19 9.45 -49.95
CA VAL A 29 5.20 9.09 -48.93
C VAL A 29 4.71 9.43 -47.54
N ILE A 30 4.09 10.59 -47.34
CA ILE A 30 3.51 10.98 -46.02
C ILE A 30 2.44 9.97 -45.62
N ASN A 31 1.49 9.66 -46.48
CA ASN A 31 0.43 8.70 -46.20
C ASN A 31 0.96 7.26 -45.93
N ASP A 32 2.03 6.86 -46.65
CA ASP A 32 2.68 5.55 -46.42
C ASP A 32 3.38 5.51 -45.02
N VAL A 33 3.99 6.61 -44.60
CA VAL A 33 4.58 6.72 -43.27
C VAL A 33 3.51 6.70 -42.20
N GLU A 34 2.47 7.52 -42.30
CA GLU A 34 1.35 7.54 -41.33
C GLU A 34 0.65 6.19 -41.25
N SER A 35 0.44 5.50 -42.38
CA SER A 35 -0.17 4.16 -42.41
C SER A 35 0.71 3.09 -41.76
N LYS A 36 2.02 3.25 -41.76
CA LYS A 36 2.98 2.33 -41.11
C LYS A 36 3.15 2.60 -39.62
N VAL A 37 2.97 3.83 -39.16
CA VAL A 37 3.11 4.21 -37.75
C VAL A 37 1.80 3.97 -37.00
N GLY A 38 0.63 4.11 -37.64
CA GLY A 38 -0.68 4.02 -37.01
C GLY A 38 -1.04 5.30 -36.24
N PRO A 39 -2.22 5.30 -35.60
CA PRO A 39 -2.61 6.41 -34.73
C PRO A 39 -1.67 6.53 -33.54
N GLU A 40 -1.48 7.76 -33.09
CA GLU A 40 -0.70 8.08 -31.89
C GLU A 40 -1.63 8.27 -30.71
N THR A 41 -1.16 7.88 -29.53
CA THR A 41 -1.81 8.14 -28.25
C THR A 41 -0.84 8.88 -27.32
N THR A 42 -1.40 9.61 -26.37
CA THR A 42 -0.63 10.29 -25.33
C THR A 42 -0.34 9.31 -24.21
N ALA A 43 0.91 9.23 -23.81
CA ALA A 43 1.38 8.53 -22.62
C ALA A 43 2.23 9.47 -21.77
N TYR A 44 2.62 9.04 -20.60
CA TYR A 44 3.40 9.84 -19.67
C TYR A 44 4.78 9.26 -19.43
N GLU A 45 5.81 10.09 -19.47
CA GLU A 45 7.17 9.74 -19.08
C GLU A 45 7.65 10.61 -17.93
N LEU A 46 8.60 10.11 -17.16
CA LEU A 46 9.18 10.85 -16.05
C LEU A 46 10.06 12.01 -16.55
N SER A 47 9.83 13.21 -16.01
CA SER A 47 10.62 14.41 -16.28
C SER A 47 11.85 14.54 -15.38
N GLU A 48 11.91 13.76 -14.31
CA GLU A 48 13.00 13.68 -13.33
C GLU A 48 13.08 12.28 -12.70
N ASP A 49 14.18 11.99 -11.99
CA ASP A 49 14.32 10.76 -11.21
C ASP A 49 13.34 10.80 -10.02
N VAL A 50 12.69 9.67 -9.72
CA VAL A 50 11.79 9.50 -8.57
C VAL A 50 12.34 8.38 -7.70
N ASP A 51 12.53 8.64 -6.41
CA ASP A 51 13.03 7.66 -5.45
C ASP A 51 11.92 6.69 -5.00
N PRO A 52 12.27 5.49 -4.47
CA PRO A 52 11.29 4.54 -3.94
C PRO A 52 10.40 5.19 -2.87
N TYR A 53 9.10 4.88 -2.90
CA TYR A 53 8.05 5.42 -2.02
C TYR A 53 7.81 6.93 -2.13
N GLU A 54 8.45 7.59 -3.06
CA GLU A 54 8.18 8.99 -3.38
C GLU A 54 6.90 9.11 -4.21
N ALA A 55 6.08 10.14 -3.92
CA ALA A 55 4.85 10.40 -4.66
C ALA A 55 5.14 10.75 -6.12
N VAL A 56 4.46 10.09 -7.03
CA VAL A 56 4.49 10.42 -8.46
C VAL A 56 3.36 11.41 -8.73
N THR A 57 3.72 12.66 -8.98
CA THR A 57 2.79 13.76 -9.19
C THR A 57 2.84 14.27 -10.63
N ALA A 58 1.80 14.95 -11.10
CA ALA A 58 1.71 15.41 -12.49
C ALA A 58 2.86 16.35 -12.92
N ASP A 59 3.45 17.10 -11.99
CA ASP A 59 4.59 17.98 -12.24
C ASP A 59 5.89 17.23 -12.54
N LYS A 60 5.98 15.96 -12.12
CA LYS A 60 7.11 15.06 -12.43
C LYS A 60 6.92 14.29 -13.73
N LEU A 61 5.83 14.54 -14.44
CA LEU A 61 5.47 13.84 -15.65
C LEU A 61 5.51 14.77 -16.85
N ARG A 62 5.84 14.20 -17.99
CA ARG A 62 5.80 14.87 -19.30
C ARG A 62 4.99 14.01 -20.27
N GLU A 63 4.11 14.66 -21.01
CA GLU A 63 3.38 14.00 -22.09
C GLU A 63 4.32 13.63 -23.25
N VAL A 64 4.14 12.42 -23.73
CA VAL A 64 4.83 11.90 -24.92
C VAL A 64 3.83 11.26 -25.86
N SER A 65 3.93 11.58 -27.16
CA SER A 65 3.11 10.95 -28.19
C SER A 65 3.80 9.69 -28.70
N ILE A 66 3.11 8.55 -28.56
CA ILE A 66 3.62 7.24 -28.97
C ILE A 66 2.58 6.56 -29.87
N PRO A 67 3.03 5.92 -30.98
CA PRO A 67 2.12 5.11 -31.78
C PRO A 67 1.48 3.99 -30.96
N GLU A 68 0.15 3.86 -31.00
CA GLU A 68 -0.64 2.91 -30.18
C GLU A 68 -0.05 1.49 -30.16
N ARG A 69 0.46 1.02 -31.27
CA ARG A 69 1.05 -0.33 -31.38
C ARG A 69 2.34 -0.54 -30.56
N TYR A 70 2.96 0.53 -30.08
CA TYR A 70 4.18 0.48 -29.27
C TYR A 70 3.92 0.81 -27.80
N VAL A 71 2.69 1.13 -27.45
CA VAL A 71 2.28 1.40 -26.07
C VAL A 71 2.13 0.07 -25.35
N PRO A 72 2.87 -0.17 -24.25
CA PRO A 72 2.64 -1.33 -23.40
C PRO A 72 1.23 -1.30 -22.80
N ASP A 73 0.63 -2.48 -22.58
CA ASP A 73 -0.69 -2.59 -21.95
C ASP A 73 -0.72 -1.99 -20.52
N SER A 74 0.44 -1.95 -19.86
CA SER A 74 0.62 -1.36 -18.53
C SER A 74 0.91 0.14 -18.55
N ALA A 75 1.02 0.79 -19.73
CA ALA A 75 1.33 2.21 -19.79
C ALA A 75 0.20 3.04 -19.17
N VAL A 76 0.57 4.03 -18.36
CA VAL A 76 -0.35 5.01 -17.81
C VAL A 76 -0.74 5.99 -18.91
N LEU A 77 -2.03 6.05 -19.23
CA LEU A 77 -2.59 6.92 -20.27
C LEU A 77 -3.47 8.02 -19.69
N ASP A 78 -3.85 7.92 -18.40
CA ASP A 78 -4.66 8.91 -17.69
C ASP A 78 -3.94 9.32 -16.39
N LEU A 79 -3.82 10.63 -16.16
CA LEU A 79 -3.22 11.16 -14.92
C LEU A 79 -4.03 10.81 -13.66
N ALA A 80 -5.31 10.49 -13.78
CA ALA A 80 -6.10 10.01 -12.66
C ALA A 80 -5.55 8.69 -12.05
N GLU A 81 -4.85 7.88 -12.85
CA GLU A 81 -4.22 6.64 -12.36
C GLU A 81 -3.01 6.89 -11.45
N VAL A 82 -2.48 8.12 -11.43
CA VAL A 82 -1.29 8.51 -10.68
C VAL A 82 -1.65 9.17 -9.35
N GLU A 83 -2.91 9.59 -9.17
CA GLU A 83 -3.38 10.21 -7.94
C GLU A 83 -3.21 9.25 -6.76
N ASP A 84 -2.64 9.75 -5.66
CA ASP A 84 -2.33 8.99 -4.43
C ASP A 84 -1.48 7.72 -4.66
N ARG A 85 -0.59 7.78 -5.66
CA ARG A 85 0.36 6.70 -5.95
C ARG A 85 1.80 7.10 -5.60
N VAL A 86 2.56 6.09 -5.20
CA VAL A 86 4.01 6.21 -4.95
C VAL A 86 4.77 5.23 -5.85
N ALA A 87 6.03 5.55 -6.12
CA ALA A 87 6.92 4.67 -6.88
C ALA A 87 7.26 3.41 -6.07
N VAL A 88 7.08 2.22 -6.66
CA VAL A 88 7.46 0.92 -6.04
C VAL A 88 8.98 0.79 -5.91
N GLY A 89 9.72 1.42 -6.80
CA GLY A 89 11.17 1.40 -6.83
C GLY A 89 11.72 2.70 -7.44
N ARG A 90 13.04 2.80 -7.54
CA ARG A 90 13.64 3.97 -8.17
C ARG A 90 13.31 4.02 -9.65
N LEU A 91 12.64 5.09 -10.06
CA LEU A 91 12.30 5.39 -11.45
C LEU A 91 13.25 6.45 -11.98
N ARG A 92 13.62 6.34 -13.25
CA ARG A 92 14.57 7.25 -13.89
C ARG A 92 13.87 8.21 -14.83
N GLU A 93 14.42 9.41 -14.93
CA GLU A 93 14.03 10.39 -15.95
C GLU A 93 13.99 9.75 -17.35
N GLY A 94 12.96 10.09 -18.13
CA GLY A 94 12.72 9.58 -19.48
C GLY A 94 12.12 8.16 -19.54
N SER A 95 11.85 7.51 -18.38
CA SER A 95 11.14 6.25 -18.36
C SER A 95 9.65 6.47 -18.63
N LEU A 96 9.08 5.68 -19.52
CA LEU A 96 7.62 5.62 -19.71
C LEU A 96 6.96 5.07 -18.46
N LEU A 97 6.01 5.81 -17.90
CA LEU A 97 5.31 5.42 -16.69
C LEU A 97 4.36 4.24 -16.95
N GLN A 98 4.43 3.23 -16.10
CA GLN A 98 3.60 2.03 -16.17
C GLN A 98 2.92 1.79 -14.81
N SER A 99 1.74 1.18 -14.84
CA SER A 99 0.92 0.94 -13.65
C SER A 99 1.59 0.00 -12.63
N ASP A 100 2.43 -0.93 -13.08
CA ASP A 100 3.22 -1.82 -12.24
C ASP A 100 4.40 -1.13 -11.53
N MET A 101 4.75 0.09 -11.94
CA MET A 101 5.73 0.94 -11.25
C MET A 101 5.12 1.72 -10.08
N LEU A 102 3.80 1.66 -9.89
CA LEU A 102 3.03 2.43 -8.93
C LEU A 102 2.37 1.53 -7.89
N ALA A 103 2.41 1.96 -6.64
CA ALA A 103 1.63 1.39 -5.55
C ALA A 103 0.71 2.45 -4.94
N ALA A 104 -0.33 2.03 -4.24
CA ALA A 104 -1.12 2.94 -3.43
C ALA A 104 -0.20 3.59 -2.38
N ARG A 105 -0.38 4.88 -2.15
CA ARG A 105 0.32 5.57 -1.08
C ARG A 105 -0.17 5.01 0.26
N PRO A 106 0.73 4.60 1.17
CA PRO A 106 0.32 4.24 2.52
C PRO A 106 -0.41 5.41 3.18
N GLU A 107 -1.59 5.18 3.68
CA GLU A 107 -2.39 6.16 4.43
C GLU A 107 -1.84 6.27 5.86
N LEU A 108 -0.60 6.77 6.02
CA LEU A 108 0.07 6.93 7.30
C LEU A 108 0.20 8.40 7.65
N ASP A 109 -0.17 8.75 8.87
CA ASP A 109 0.15 10.04 9.45
C ASP A 109 1.65 10.16 9.80
N PRO A 110 2.21 11.39 9.82
CA PRO A 110 3.59 11.59 10.23
C PRO A 110 3.88 11.00 11.62
N GLY A 111 4.82 10.08 11.69
CA GLY A 111 5.19 9.38 12.94
C GLY A 111 4.54 8.02 13.13
N GLN A 112 3.63 7.63 12.24
CA GLN A 112 3.10 6.27 12.19
C GLN A 112 3.99 5.34 11.37
N VAL A 113 3.87 4.06 11.66
CA VAL A 113 4.48 2.94 10.95
C VAL A 113 3.39 1.93 10.62
N GLU A 114 3.57 1.25 9.51
CA GLU A 114 2.72 0.14 9.10
C GLU A 114 3.29 -1.17 9.65
N ILE A 115 2.46 -1.97 10.32
CA ILE A 115 2.83 -3.27 10.83
C ILE A 115 1.75 -4.31 10.52
N ALA A 116 2.16 -5.43 9.93
CA ALA A 116 1.29 -6.57 9.68
C ALA A 116 1.46 -7.61 10.78
N VAL A 117 0.35 -8.12 11.32
CA VAL A 117 0.30 -9.11 12.40
C VAL A 117 -0.57 -10.27 11.97
N MET A 118 -0.11 -11.51 12.21
CA MET A 118 -0.88 -12.71 11.96
C MET A 118 -1.85 -12.96 13.12
N ILE A 119 -3.14 -12.86 12.86
CA ILE A 119 -4.19 -13.07 13.87
C ILE A 119 -4.90 -14.39 13.60
N ASP A 120 -4.93 -15.25 14.63
CA ASP A 120 -5.66 -16.51 14.58
C ASP A 120 -7.15 -16.27 14.30
N ALA A 121 -7.67 -16.90 13.26
CA ALA A 121 -9.05 -16.76 12.82
C ALA A 121 -10.09 -17.17 13.90
N SER A 122 -9.69 -18.02 14.87
CA SER A 122 -10.57 -18.46 15.96
C SER A 122 -10.69 -17.43 17.09
N THR A 123 -9.69 -16.55 17.24
CA THR A 123 -9.60 -15.59 18.37
C THR A 123 -10.12 -14.21 18.02
N GLY A 124 -10.36 -13.95 16.76
CA GLY A 124 -10.69 -12.63 16.25
C GLY A 124 -12.18 -12.41 15.99
N VAL A 125 -12.52 -11.19 15.72
CA VAL A 125 -13.79 -10.71 15.20
C VAL A 125 -13.90 -11.12 13.72
N ALA A 126 -13.52 -12.38 13.42
CA ALA A 126 -13.33 -12.93 12.10
C ALA A 126 -14.47 -12.52 11.14
N GLY A 127 -14.10 -11.85 10.07
CA GLY A 127 -15.02 -11.37 9.04
C GLY A 127 -15.79 -10.08 9.36
N LYS A 128 -15.58 -9.46 10.53
CA LYS A 128 -16.17 -8.15 10.87
C LYS A 128 -15.17 -7.00 10.77
N ILE A 129 -13.87 -7.28 10.93
CA ILE A 129 -12.82 -6.28 10.77
C ILE A 129 -12.66 -6.00 9.27
N ARG A 130 -12.61 -4.73 8.90
CA ARG A 130 -12.43 -4.24 7.53
C ARG A 130 -11.45 -3.08 7.53
N PRO A 131 -10.80 -2.78 6.41
CA PRO A 131 -10.03 -1.54 6.26
C PRO A 131 -10.84 -0.32 6.72
N GLY A 132 -10.20 0.61 7.44
CA GLY A 132 -10.82 1.78 8.07
C GLY A 132 -11.54 1.49 9.39
N ALA A 133 -11.50 0.26 9.90
CA ALA A 133 -12.04 -0.07 11.22
C ALA A 133 -11.05 0.30 12.34
N THR A 134 -11.56 0.74 13.48
CA THR A 134 -10.78 0.96 14.70
C THR A 134 -10.91 -0.24 15.62
N ILE A 135 -9.80 -0.73 16.16
CA ILE A 135 -9.74 -1.88 17.07
C ILE A 135 -8.92 -1.59 18.33
N ASN A 136 -9.23 -2.36 19.36
CA ASN A 136 -8.38 -2.51 20.53
C ASN A 136 -7.68 -3.88 20.49
N MET A 137 -6.39 -3.92 20.82
CA MET A 137 -5.60 -5.14 20.86
C MET A 137 -5.31 -5.55 22.31
N TYR A 138 -5.76 -6.74 22.68
CA TYR A 138 -5.54 -7.34 23.99
C TYR A 138 -4.58 -8.51 23.88
N ALA A 139 -3.67 -8.62 24.83
CA ALA A 139 -2.75 -9.76 24.91
C ALA A 139 -2.87 -10.44 26.28
N ALA A 140 -2.89 -11.76 26.27
CA ALA A 140 -2.90 -12.59 27.46
C ALA A 140 -1.50 -13.15 27.71
N TYR A 141 -1.01 -13.03 28.94
CA TYR A 141 0.30 -13.50 29.35
C TYR A 141 0.18 -14.39 30.58
N ARG A 142 1.03 -15.39 30.66
CA ARG A 142 1.29 -16.17 31.88
C ARG A 142 2.66 -15.80 32.44
N ILE A 143 2.65 -15.14 33.61
CA ILE A 143 3.86 -14.69 34.28
C ILE A 143 4.20 -15.68 35.39
N ARG A 144 5.42 -16.21 35.40
CA ARG A 144 5.95 -16.99 36.50
C ARG A 144 6.47 -16.04 37.57
N GLN A 145 5.87 -16.09 38.75
CA GLN A 145 6.38 -15.37 39.92
C GLN A 145 7.32 -16.30 40.66
N GLN A 146 8.56 -15.85 40.92
CA GLN A 146 9.41 -16.49 41.93
C GLN A 146 8.88 -16.10 43.30
N GLY A 147 8.34 -17.07 44.03
CA GLY A 147 7.82 -16.86 45.36
C GLY A 147 8.91 -16.25 46.26
N ALA A 148 8.57 -15.17 46.99
CA ALA A 148 9.44 -14.41 47.88
C ALA A 148 9.93 -15.23 49.12
N GLN A 149 9.51 -16.48 49.25
CA GLN A 149 9.90 -17.37 50.37
C GLN A 149 10.05 -18.80 49.76
N GLY A 150 11.20 -19.18 49.34
CA GLY A 150 11.83 -20.52 49.26
C GLY A 150 10.99 -21.79 49.14
N ASN A 151 9.74 -21.75 48.82
CA ASN A 151 8.92 -22.89 48.49
C ASN A 151 8.91 -23.03 46.96
N ASP A 152 9.26 -24.22 46.47
CA ASP A 152 9.32 -24.60 45.04
C ASP A 152 7.94 -24.65 44.35
N GLU A 153 6.92 -23.98 44.83
CA GLU A 153 5.65 -23.81 44.12
C GLU A 153 5.78 -22.61 43.18
N GLU A 154 5.88 -22.89 41.88
CA GLU A 154 5.82 -21.89 40.81
C GLU A 154 4.42 -21.25 40.83
N ASP A 155 4.30 -20.07 41.48
CA ASP A 155 3.09 -19.24 41.38
C ASP A 155 3.03 -18.62 39.99
N THR A 156 2.05 -19.03 39.21
CA THR A 156 1.78 -18.51 37.88
C THR A 156 0.64 -17.50 37.97
N ALA A 157 0.87 -16.28 37.54
CA ALA A 157 -0.16 -15.27 37.40
C ALA A 157 -0.57 -15.11 35.93
N GLU A 158 -1.86 -15.13 35.68
CA GLU A 158 -2.41 -14.87 34.34
C GLU A 158 -2.92 -13.42 34.31
N ILE A 159 -2.47 -12.68 33.32
CA ILE A 159 -2.85 -11.28 33.11
C ILE A 159 -3.34 -11.06 31.67
N VAL A 160 -4.30 -10.19 31.51
CA VAL A 160 -4.71 -9.66 30.21
C VAL A 160 -4.41 -8.17 30.20
N ARG A 161 -3.75 -7.71 29.15
CA ARG A 161 -3.42 -6.30 28.99
C ARG A 161 -3.92 -5.76 27.65
N LEU A 162 -4.50 -4.56 27.67
CA LEU A 162 -4.72 -3.75 26.48
C LEU A 162 -3.37 -3.22 26.01
N MET A 163 -2.89 -3.75 24.89
CA MET A 163 -1.59 -3.37 24.32
C MET A 163 -1.70 -2.11 23.48
N VAL A 164 -2.71 -2.06 22.61
CA VAL A 164 -2.97 -0.91 21.75
C VAL A 164 -4.44 -0.51 21.84
N ASN A 165 -4.66 0.77 22.03
CA ASN A 165 -5.98 1.39 22.08
C ASN A 165 -6.23 2.17 20.79
N ASN A 166 -7.38 1.93 20.13
CA ASN A 166 -7.81 2.63 18.93
C ASN A 166 -6.85 2.49 17.73
N ALA A 167 -6.32 1.28 17.49
CA ALA A 167 -5.53 1.02 16.30
C ALA A 167 -6.39 1.07 15.04
N GLU A 168 -5.92 1.78 14.01
CA GLU A 168 -6.56 1.80 12.70
C GLU A 168 -6.10 0.63 11.84
N VAL A 169 -7.07 -0.04 11.22
CA VAL A 169 -6.83 -1.16 10.29
C VAL A 169 -6.68 -0.61 8.89
N ILE A 170 -5.50 -0.76 8.30
CA ILE A 170 -5.22 -0.37 6.91
C ILE A 170 -5.70 -1.45 5.94
N GLU A 171 -5.35 -2.71 6.23
CA GLU A 171 -5.60 -3.82 5.33
C GLU A 171 -5.95 -5.09 6.11
N VAL A 172 -6.78 -5.92 5.50
CA VAL A 172 -7.11 -7.27 5.97
C VAL A 172 -6.84 -8.22 4.82
N GLY A 173 -5.81 -9.05 4.97
CA GLY A 173 -5.43 -10.02 3.95
C GLY A 173 -6.32 -11.26 3.94
N ASP A 174 -6.00 -12.18 3.06
CA ASP A 174 -6.73 -13.44 2.90
C ASP A 174 -6.38 -14.43 4.02
N LEU A 175 -7.36 -15.30 4.34
CA LEU A 175 -7.18 -16.39 5.27
C LEU A 175 -6.05 -17.31 4.78
N THR A 176 -5.02 -17.47 5.58
CA THR A 176 -3.84 -18.28 5.26
C THR A 176 -3.66 -19.36 6.31
N GLU A 177 -3.27 -20.56 5.89
CA GLU A 177 -2.89 -21.63 6.81
C GLU A 177 -1.42 -21.43 7.23
N VAL A 178 -1.18 -21.36 8.53
CA VAL A 178 0.14 -21.23 9.13
C VAL A 178 0.43 -22.49 9.92
N GLU A 179 1.58 -23.13 9.65
CA GLU A 179 2.08 -24.28 10.39
C GLU A 179 3.01 -23.80 11.50
N ASP A 180 2.73 -24.21 12.74
CA ASP A 180 3.59 -23.92 13.88
C ASP A 180 4.76 -24.92 13.97
N ASP A 181 5.72 -24.68 14.90
CA ASP A 181 6.89 -25.52 15.11
C ASP A 181 6.54 -26.97 15.54
N GLU A 182 5.31 -27.22 15.96
CA GLU A 182 4.77 -28.53 16.36
C GLU A 182 3.97 -29.21 15.24
N SER A 183 3.99 -28.64 14.02
CA SER A 183 3.23 -29.10 12.83
C SER A 183 1.70 -29.03 13.00
N ASN A 184 1.19 -28.16 13.89
CA ASN A 184 -0.22 -27.86 13.92
C ASN A 184 -0.52 -26.78 12.88
N VAL A 185 -1.56 -26.99 12.07
CA VAL A 185 -2.02 -26.02 11.08
C VAL A 185 -3.11 -25.17 11.71
N THR A 186 -2.85 -23.88 11.83
CA THR A 186 -3.82 -22.88 12.28
C THR A 186 -4.18 -21.95 11.15
N ALA A 187 -5.46 -21.56 11.09
CA ALA A 187 -5.92 -20.56 10.13
C ALA A 187 -5.69 -19.17 10.72
N ALA A 188 -4.91 -18.36 10.03
CA ALA A 188 -4.60 -16.99 10.43
C ALA A 188 -4.91 -15.99 9.31
N VAL A 189 -5.18 -14.75 9.69
CA VAL A 189 -5.44 -13.65 8.78
C VAL A 189 -4.39 -12.57 9.05
N PRO A 190 -3.60 -12.15 8.06
CA PRO A 190 -2.72 -11.00 8.22
C PRO A 190 -3.57 -9.73 8.26
N ILE A 191 -3.38 -8.94 9.30
CA ILE A 191 -4.03 -7.64 9.47
C ILE A 191 -2.96 -6.57 9.62
N THR A 192 -3.05 -5.53 8.81
CA THR A 192 -2.11 -4.43 8.78
C THR A 192 -2.69 -3.22 9.50
N PHE A 193 -1.90 -2.63 10.38
CA PHE A 193 -2.27 -1.50 11.23
C PHE A 193 -1.36 -0.30 10.98
N ALA A 194 -1.93 0.91 11.08
CA ALA A 194 -1.19 2.17 11.25
C ALA A 194 -1.02 2.44 12.75
N LEU A 195 0.22 2.45 13.24
CA LEU A 195 0.53 2.61 14.66
C LEU A 195 1.66 3.62 14.86
N ASP A 196 1.69 4.26 16.01
CA ASP A 196 2.91 4.94 16.44
C ASP A 196 4.03 3.94 16.77
N ASN A 197 5.27 4.43 16.88
CA ASN A 197 6.42 3.56 17.10
C ASN A 197 6.35 2.80 18.45
N THR A 198 5.70 3.37 19.47
CA THR A 198 5.55 2.73 20.78
C THR A 198 4.55 1.58 20.71
N ASP A 199 3.42 1.83 20.07
CA ASP A 199 2.38 0.81 19.90
C ASP A 199 2.83 -0.30 18.95
N ALA A 200 3.60 0.02 17.89
CA ALA A 200 4.24 -0.99 17.04
C ALA A 200 5.18 -1.93 17.83
N GLN A 201 5.96 -1.37 18.79
CA GLN A 201 6.79 -2.20 19.68
C GLN A 201 5.94 -3.06 20.62
N ARG A 202 4.84 -2.53 21.17
CA ARG A 202 3.90 -3.29 22.00
C ARG A 202 3.27 -4.46 21.24
N VAL A 203 2.87 -4.21 19.99
CA VAL A 203 2.30 -5.26 19.12
C VAL A 203 3.33 -6.34 18.84
N THR A 204 4.55 -5.96 18.45
CA THR A 204 5.64 -6.91 18.20
C THR A 204 5.96 -7.74 19.44
N PHE A 205 5.94 -7.12 20.63
CA PHE A 205 6.12 -7.83 21.89
C PHE A 205 4.98 -8.80 22.16
N ALA A 206 3.73 -8.38 21.91
CA ALA A 206 2.56 -9.25 22.12
C ALA A 206 2.58 -10.46 21.17
N GLU A 207 2.92 -10.26 19.89
CA GLU A 207 3.04 -11.35 18.91
C GLU A 207 4.11 -12.37 19.31
N ALA A 208 5.25 -11.90 19.84
CA ALA A 208 6.37 -12.77 20.18
C ALA A 208 6.20 -13.52 21.52
N PHE A 209 5.49 -12.94 22.50
CA PHE A 209 5.52 -13.41 23.89
C PHE A 209 4.16 -13.65 24.54
N ALA A 210 3.05 -13.21 23.93
CA ALA A 210 1.73 -13.47 24.47
C ALA A 210 1.29 -14.91 24.16
N GLU A 211 0.56 -15.54 25.07
CA GLU A 211 -0.09 -16.82 24.80
C GLU A 211 -1.21 -16.66 23.79
N GLN A 212 -1.88 -15.51 23.82
CA GLN A 212 -2.97 -15.21 22.91
C GLN A 212 -3.09 -13.71 22.69
N VAL A 213 -3.32 -13.32 21.44
CA VAL A 213 -3.69 -11.95 21.05
C VAL A 213 -5.13 -11.95 20.58
N ARG A 214 -5.92 -10.98 21.04
CA ARG A 214 -7.31 -10.77 20.63
C ARG A 214 -7.55 -9.36 20.18
N LEU A 215 -8.32 -9.24 19.09
CA LEU A 215 -8.78 -7.95 18.59
C LEU A 215 -10.24 -7.73 19.02
N ALA A 216 -10.54 -6.52 19.45
CA ALA A 216 -11.89 -6.07 19.73
C ALA A 216 -12.23 -4.89 18.84
N LEU A 217 -13.34 -4.97 18.12
CA LEU A 217 -13.81 -3.87 17.28
C LEU A 217 -14.35 -2.75 18.18
N VAL A 218 -13.84 -1.54 17.99
CA VAL A 218 -14.32 -0.33 18.66
C VAL A 218 -15.55 0.20 17.94
N ALA A 219 -16.51 0.74 18.70
CA ALA A 219 -17.71 1.31 18.11
C ALA A 219 -17.35 2.53 17.24
N PRO A 220 -17.96 2.69 16.06
CA PRO A 220 -17.70 3.85 15.22
C PRO A 220 -17.92 5.18 15.98
N GLY A 221 -16.91 6.04 15.95
CA GLY A 221 -16.93 7.35 16.63
C GLY A 221 -16.59 7.28 18.13
N ASP A 222 -16.23 6.14 18.68
CA ASP A 222 -15.69 6.04 20.04
C ASP A 222 -14.16 6.16 19.99
N GLU A 223 -13.67 7.36 20.27
CA GLU A 223 -12.23 7.69 20.31
C GLU A 223 -11.67 7.73 21.73
N ARG A 224 -12.40 7.15 22.71
CA ARG A 224 -11.95 7.19 24.10
C ARG A 224 -10.61 6.50 24.26
N GLU A 225 -9.69 7.22 24.85
CA GLU A 225 -8.44 6.64 25.31
C GLU A 225 -8.67 5.98 26.68
N ILE A 226 -8.32 4.68 26.76
CA ILE A 226 -8.40 3.93 28.02
C ILE A 226 -7.16 4.28 28.85
N PRO A 227 -7.35 4.79 30.10
CA PRO A 227 -6.24 5.14 30.97
C PRO A 227 -5.33 3.95 31.25
N GLU A 228 -4.05 4.21 31.54
CA GLU A 228 -3.02 3.17 31.70
C GLU A 228 -3.34 2.23 32.90
N ASP A 229 -3.95 2.76 33.95
CA ASP A 229 -4.40 2.01 35.15
C ASP A 229 -5.58 1.07 34.86
N GLU A 230 -6.36 1.33 33.82
CA GLU A 230 -7.47 0.46 33.40
C GLU A 230 -7.05 -0.55 32.31
N ARG A 231 -5.82 -0.51 31.83
CA ARG A 231 -5.35 -1.37 30.71
C ARG A 231 -4.98 -2.79 31.13
N THR A 232 -4.85 -3.08 32.43
CA THR A 232 -4.43 -4.40 32.90
C THR A 232 -5.52 -5.04 33.74
N TYR A 233 -5.85 -6.30 33.45
CA TYR A 233 -6.81 -7.11 34.20
C TYR A 233 -6.14 -8.35 34.75
N THR A 234 -6.44 -8.68 36.00
CA THR A 234 -6.04 -9.92 36.67
C THR A 234 -7.25 -10.51 37.41
N ILE A 235 -7.34 -11.84 37.44
CA ILE A 235 -8.44 -12.50 38.18
C ILE A 235 -8.35 -12.26 39.69
N ILE A 236 -7.15 -11.98 40.20
CA ILE A 236 -6.91 -11.70 41.62
C ILE A 236 -7.64 -10.41 42.04
N GLY A 237 -7.64 -9.39 41.18
CA GLY A 237 -8.38 -8.15 41.42
C GLY A 237 -9.88 -8.39 41.60
N ASP A 238 -10.49 -9.20 40.77
CA ASP A 238 -11.91 -9.56 40.85
C ASP A 238 -12.26 -10.36 42.11
N ILE A 239 -11.41 -11.33 42.47
CA ILE A 239 -11.63 -12.21 43.64
C ILE A 239 -11.52 -11.39 44.95
N LEU A 240 -10.59 -10.43 44.99
CA LEU A 240 -10.37 -9.59 46.21
C LEU A 240 -11.26 -8.34 46.24
N GLY A 241 -12.06 -8.10 45.19
CA GLY A 241 -12.94 -6.93 45.07
C GLY A 241 -12.18 -5.64 44.79
N ASP A 242 -10.93 -5.71 44.43
CA ASP A 242 -10.09 -4.59 43.99
C ASP A 242 -9.54 -4.85 42.61
N PRO A 243 -10.16 -4.28 41.54
CA PRO A 243 -9.71 -4.47 40.16
C PRO A 243 -8.30 -3.91 39.88
N HIS A 244 -7.77 -3.10 40.82
CA HIS A 244 -6.42 -2.52 40.74
C HIS A 244 -5.45 -3.12 41.78
N ALA A 245 -5.79 -4.28 42.37
CA ALA A 245 -4.88 -4.97 43.29
C ALA A 245 -3.54 -5.22 42.56
N GLU A 246 -2.57 -4.39 42.88
CA GLU A 246 -1.22 -4.47 42.33
C GLU A 246 -0.62 -5.83 42.69
N LEU A 247 -0.17 -6.57 41.70
CA LEU A 247 0.79 -7.65 41.90
C LEU A 247 2.06 -6.99 42.44
N GLY A 248 2.14 -6.90 43.77
CA GLY A 248 3.13 -6.08 44.49
C GLY A 248 4.53 -6.31 43.91
N GLY A 249 5.05 -5.29 43.23
CA GLY A 249 6.46 -5.19 42.88
C GLY A 249 6.94 -5.94 41.65
N VAL A 250 6.07 -6.40 40.72
CA VAL A 250 6.46 -7.23 39.56
C VAL A 250 6.56 -6.42 38.25
N LEU A 251 6.11 -5.17 38.21
CA LEU A 251 6.32 -4.28 37.07
C LEU A 251 7.23 -3.13 37.44
N PRO A 252 8.30 -2.84 36.64
CA PRO A 252 9.14 -1.67 36.83
C PRO A 252 8.42 -0.36 36.54
#